data_d191b0cc92ac85d59944ace1c5398085
#
_entry.id   d191b0cc92ac85d59944ace1c5398085
#
_cell.length_a   1.000
_cell.length_b   1.000
_cell.length_c   1.000
_cell.angle_alpha   90.00
_cell.angle_beta   90.00
_cell.angle_gamma   90.00
#
_symmetry.space_group_name_H-M   'P 1'
#
loop_
_entity.id
_entity.type
_entity.pdbx_description
1 polymer ?
#
loop_
_entity_poly.entity_id
_entity_poly.type
_entity_poly.pdbx_seq_one_letter_code
_entity_poly.pdbx_strand_id
1 'polypeptide(L)'
;FSDDLDWCKSQDLFKSDKFLFNDNIERYDYQSMDGSGSMQYTLLPHVDLCLMSLCSGAIIVNSSFSWWGAWLQNNRGKVIASKPWFGPSASHLDTSDVVPDHWEIIDWSK
;
A
#
# COMPACT_ATOMS: atom_id res chain seq x y z
N PHE A 1 5.18 0.09 -3.20
CA PHE A 1 3.86 -0.02 -3.87
C PHE A 1 3.13 1.31 -3.69
N SER A 2 2.58 1.86 -4.75
CA SER A 2 1.85 3.12 -4.76
C SER A 2 0.98 3.19 -6.01
N ASP A 3 -0.11 3.92 -5.93
CA ASP A 3 -0.94 4.33 -7.06
C ASP A 3 -0.39 5.58 -7.77
N ASP A 4 0.57 6.28 -7.15
CA ASP A 4 1.28 7.45 -7.71
C ASP A 4 2.79 7.21 -7.71
N LEU A 5 3.25 6.40 -8.67
CA LEU A 5 4.67 6.08 -8.80
C LEU A 5 5.51 7.28 -9.25
N ASP A 6 4.95 8.20 -10.02
CA ASP A 6 5.67 9.40 -10.49
C ASP A 6 5.97 10.32 -9.31
N TRP A 7 5.01 10.50 -8.40
CA TRP A 7 5.25 11.23 -7.17
C TRP A 7 6.32 10.54 -6.31
N CYS A 8 6.23 9.22 -6.13
CA CYS A 8 7.23 8.47 -5.35
C CYS A 8 8.64 8.65 -5.92
N LYS A 9 8.80 8.51 -7.24
CA LYS A 9 10.09 8.67 -7.93
C LYS A 9 10.66 10.09 -7.83
N SER A 10 9.79 11.09 -7.64
CA SER A 10 10.21 12.48 -7.46
C SER A 10 10.79 12.78 -6.07
N GLN A 11 10.51 11.95 -5.06
CA GLN A 11 10.96 12.16 -3.69
C GLN A 11 12.43 11.77 -3.51
N ASP A 12 13.22 12.65 -2.87
CA ASP A 12 14.65 12.40 -2.63
C ASP A 12 14.92 11.13 -1.82
N LEU A 13 14.01 10.79 -0.91
CA LEU A 13 14.08 9.60 -0.08
C LEU A 13 14.20 8.31 -0.93
N PHE A 14 13.53 8.26 -2.07
CA PHE A 14 13.42 7.06 -2.90
C PHE A 14 14.37 7.02 -4.10
N LYS A 15 15.32 7.97 -4.20
CA LYS A 15 16.28 8.04 -5.32
C LYS A 15 17.42 7.03 -5.23
N SER A 16 17.58 6.38 -4.09
CA SER A 16 18.64 5.40 -3.87
C SER A 16 18.31 4.08 -4.59
N ASP A 17 19.32 3.34 -5.00
CA ASP A 17 19.24 1.98 -5.59
C ASP A 17 18.65 0.91 -4.66
N LYS A 18 18.45 1.26 -3.38
CA LYS A 18 17.77 0.41 -2.39
C LYS A 18 16.25 0.33 -2.59
N PHE A 19 15.68 1.25 -3.37
CA PHE A 19 14.24 1.33 -3.60
C PHE A 19 13.90 0.83 -5.00
N LEU A 20 13.01 -0.14 -5.06
CA LEU A 20 12.45 -0.68 -6.30
C LEU A 20 11.01 -0.27 -6.43
N PHE A 21 10.61 0.10 -7.62
CA PHE A 21 9.23 0.44 -7.95
C PHE A 21 8.63 -0.68 -8.78
N ASN A 22 7.40 -1.05 -8.46
CA ASN A 22 6.66 -2.03 -9.25
C ASN A 22 6.00 -1.33 -10.44
N ASP A 23 6.81 -0.95 -11.42
CA ASP A 23 6.37 -0.26 -12.65
C ASP A 23 6.41 -1.15 -13.91
N ASN A 24 6.84 -2.40 -13.76
CA ASN A 24 6.94 -3.38 -14.85
C ASN A 24 5.64 -4.19 -15.07
N ILE A 25 4.53 -3.73 -14.53
CA ILE A 25 3.24 -4.37 -14.80
C ILE A 25 2.89 -4.08 -16.25
N GLU A 26 2.75 -5.11 -17.07
CA GLU A 26 2.18 -4.98 -18.41
C GLU A 26 0.83 -4.29 -18.28
N ARG A 27 0.78 -3.06 -18.81
CA ARG A 27 -0.44 -2.27 -18.82
C ARG A 27 -1.32 -2.86 -19.89
N TYR A 28 -2.30 -3.66 -19.52
CA TYR A 28 -3.32 -4.11 -20.45
C TYR A 28 -4.18 -2.90 -20.80
N ASP A 29 -4.19 -2.53 -22.08
CA ASP A 29 -5.14 -1.58 -22.63
C ASP A 29 -6.54 -2.19 -22.52
N TYR A 30 -7.26 -1.85 -21.48
CA TYR A 30 -8.68 -2.09 -21.43
C TYR A 30 -9.34 -1.01 -22.30
N GLN A 31 -9.68 -1.36 -23.53
CA GLN A 31 -10.56 -0.51 -24.33
C GLN A 31 -11.89 -0.46 -23.59
N SER A 32 -12.23 0.72 -23.08
CA SER A 32 -13.54 0.90 -22.47
C SER A 32 -14.61 0.60 -23.53
N MET A 33 -15.59 -0.21 -23.16
CA MET A 33 -16.69 -0.57 -24.07
C MET A 33 -17.57 0.63 -24.48
N ASP A 34 -17.30 1.83 -23.94
CA ASP A 34 -18.00 3.06 -24.24
C ASP A 34 -17.44 3.82 -25.47
N GLY A 35 -16.38 3.31 -26.10
CA GLY A 35 -15.80 3.90 -27.28
C GLY A 35 -15.09 5.24 -27.07
N SER A 36 -14.86 5.67 -25.83
CA SER A 36 -14.26 6.98 -25.52
C SER A 36 -12.77 7.10 -25.86
N GLY A 37 -12.10 5.99 -26.18
CA GLY A 37 -10.68 5.97 -26.56
C GLY A 37 -9.70 6.42 -25.50
N SER A 38 -10.13 6.60 -24.25
CA SER A 38 -9.26 6.94 -23.14
C SER A 38 -8.51 5.69 -22.68
N MET A 39 -7.18 5.71 -22.76
CA MET A 39 -6.31 4.70 -22.13
C MET A 39 -6.52 4.76 -20.63
N GLN A 40 -7.30 3.85 -20.07
CA GLN A 40 -7.32 3.61 -18.64
C GLN A 40 -6.22 2.59 -18.31
N TYR A 41 -5.21 3.04 -17.59
CA TYR A 41 -4.21 2.14 -17.04
C TYR A 41 -4.85 1.29 -15.96
N THR A 42 -5.03 0.01 -16.24
CA THR A 42 -5.54 -0.91 -15.24
C THR A 42 -4.39 -1.30 -14.32
N LEU A 43 -4.41 -0.76 -13.11
CA LEU A 43 -3.62 -1.30 -12.02
C LEU A 43 -4.03 -2.76 -11.84
N LEU A 44 -3.06 -3.64 -11.57
CA LEU A 44 -3.33 -5.04 -11.24
C LEU A 44 -3.19 -5.22 -9.72
N PRO A 45 -4.16 -4.80 -8.90
CA PRO A 45 -4.03 -4.78 -7.45
C PRO A 45 -3.80 -6.16 -6.86
N HIS A 46 -4.27 -7.22 -7.50
CA HIS A 46 -4.01 -8.58 -7.07
C HIS A 46 -2.55 -8.99 -7.23
N VAL A 47 -1.84 -8.46 -8.24
CA VAL A 47 -0.40 -8.68 -8.41
C VAL A 47 0.37 -7.95 -7.30
N ASP A 48 0.03 -6.69 -7.04
CA ASP A 48 0.64 -5.92 -5.94
C ASP A 48 0.40 -6.60 -4.60
N LEU A 49 -0.82 -7.05 -4.33
CA LEU A 49 -1.13 -7.76 -3.11
C LEU A 49 -0.31 -9.05 -2.96
N CYS A 50 -0.16 -9.80 -4.05
CA CYS A 50 0.68 -10.99 -4.08
C CYS A 50 2.15 -10.66 -3.78
N LEU A 51 2.71 -9.66 -4.44
CA LEU A 51 4.08 -9.22 -4.20
C LEU A 51 4.30 -8.72 -2.77
N MET A 52 3.36 -7.94 -2.23
CA MET A 52 3.40 -7.49 -0.85
C MET A 52 3.40 -8.66 0.13
N SER A 53 2.62 -9.70 -0.13
CA SER A 53 2.56 -10.90 0.72
C SER A 53 3.86 -11.71 0.73
N LEU A 54 4.70 -11.56 -0.29
CA LEU A 54 6.00 -12.24 -0.39
C LEU A 54 7.14 -11.47 0.29
N CYS A 55 6.91 -10.23 0.69
CA CYS A 55 7.91 -9.43 1.39
C CYS A 55 8.21 -9.96 2.79
N SER A 56 9.41 -9.66 3.29
CA SER A 56 9.89 -10.05 4.62
C SER A 56 9.61 -8.99 5.70
N GLY A 57 8.67 -8.11 5.47
CA GLY A 57 8.24 -7.05 6.38
C GLY A 57 7.53 -5.95 5.62
N ALA A 58 6.89 -5.05 6.33
CA ALA A 58 6.14 -3.95 5.73
C ALA A 58 6.11 -2.71 6.61
N ILE A 59 6.07 -1.56 5.97
CA ILE A 59 5.61 -0.31 6.56
C ILE A 59 4.31 0.02 5.84
N ILE A 60 3.20 0.04 6.55
CA ILE A 60 1.89 0.20 5.96
C ILE A 60 1.23 1.51 6.38
N VAL A 61 0.45 2.03 5.47
CA VAL A 61 -0.47 3.14 5.74
C VAL A 61 -1.81 2.61 6.24
N ASN A 62 -2.67 3.50 6.70
CA ASN A 62 -4.04 3.21 7.13
C ASN A 62 -4.97 2.88 5.94
N SER A 63 -4.69 1.76 5.28
CA SER A 63 -5.39 1.23 4.13
C SER A 63 -5.63 -0.26 4.33
N SER A 64 -6.86 -0.72 4.09
CA SER A 64 -7.21 -2.13 4.14
C SER A 64 -6.39 -2.98 3.15
N PHE A 65 -6.06 -2.40 2.00
CA PHE A 65 -5.24 -3.08 1.00
C PHE A 65 -3.83 -3.38 1.53
N SER A 66 -3.13 -2.37 2.07
CA SER A 66 -1.81 -2.55 2.66
C SER A 66 -1.83 -3.42 3.91
N TRP A 67 -2.92 -3.35 4.69
CA TRP A 67 -3.14 -4.21 5.84
C TRP A 67 -3.17 -5.69 5.44
N TRP A 68 -3.96 -6.04 4.41
CA TRP A 68 -4.01 -7.41 3.91
C TRP A 68 -2.67 -7.85 3.31
N GLY A 69 -1.97 -6.97 2.60
CA GLY A 69 -0.62 -7.27 2.10
C GLY A 69 0.35 -7.67 3.21
N ALA A 70 0.31 -6.96 4.33
CA ALA A 70 1.13 -7.26 5.50
C ALA A 70 0.67 -8.52 6.25
N TRP A 71 -0.63 -8.69 6.44
CA TRP A 71 -1.19 -9.88 7.10
C TRP A 71 -0.83 -11.17 6.38
N LEU A 72 -0.94 -11.18 5.06
CA LEU A 72 -0.63 -12.33 4.22
C LEU A 72 0.86 -12.71 4.21
N GLN A 73 1.76 -11.86 4.73
CA GLN A 73 3.17 -12.20 4.94
C GLN A 73 3.37 -13.30 6.01
N ASN A 74 2.32 -13.61 6.77
CA ASN A 74 2.32 -14.68 7.77
C ASN A 74 3.50 -14.58 8.77
N ASN A 75 3.70 -13.38 9.33
CA ASN A 75 4.72 -13.07 10.34
C ASN A 75 6.18 -13.34 9.90
N ARG A 76 6.47 -13.29 8.60
CA ARG A 76 7.85 -13.49 8.11
C ARG A 76 8.80 -12.38 8.53
N GLY A 77 8.29 -11.22 8.93
CA GLY A 77 9.12 -10.10 9.33
C GLY A 77 8.35 -9.02 10.08
N LYS A 78 9.03 -7.92 10.32
CA LYS A 78 8.47 -6.81 11.08
C LYS A 78 7.45 -6.04 10.25
N VAL A 79 6.29 -5.80 10.83
CA VAL A 79 5.27 -4.91 10.27
C VAL A 79 5.15 -3.67 11.14
N ILE A 80 5.18 -2.51 10.49
CA ILE A 80 5.01 -1.22 11.13
C ILE A 80 3.74 -0.58 10.58
N ALA A 81 2.81 -0.26 11.47
CA ALA A 81 1.55 0.40 11.16
C ALA A 81 1.48 1.80 11.76
N SER A 82 0.67 2.66 11.17
CA SER A 82 0.48 4.02 11.66
C SER A 82 -0.74 4.14 12.58
N LYS A 83 -0.69 5.08 13.53
CA LYS A 83 -1.80 5.48 14.38
C LYS A 83 -1.89 7.01 14.40
N PRO A 84 -3.10 7.62 14.39
CA PRO A 84 -4.42 7.00 14.36
C PRO A 84 -4.74 6.33 13.02
N TRP A 85 -5.60 5.30 13.04
CA TRP A 85 -6.01 4.61 11.81
C TRP A 85 -6.94 5.46 10.95
N PHE A 86 -7.86 6.17 11.58
CA PHE A 86 -8.77 7.11 10.90
C PHE A 86 -8.40 8.56 11.20
N GLY A 87 -8.72 9.45 10.27
CA GLY A 87 -8.60 10.88 10.46
C GLY A 87 -9.61 11.45 11.48
N PRO A 88 -9.53 12.76 11.80
CA PRO A 88 -10.34 13.40 12.85
C PRO A 88 -11.85 13.23 12.67
N SER A 89 -12.36 13.19 11.43
CA SER A 89 -13.77 13.02 11.13
C SER A 89 -14.34 11.66 11.55
N ALA A 90 -13.49 10.65 11.69
CA ALA A 90 -13.85 9.29 12.06
C ALA A 90 -13.19 8.82 13.37
N SER A 91 -12.73 9.76 14.19
CA SER A 91 -12.05 9.48 15.48
C SER A 91 -12.96 8.81 16.52
N HIS A 92 -14.27 8.82 16.30
CA HIS A 92 -15.28 8.15 17.14
C HIS A 92 -15.35 6.64 16.91
N LEU A 93 -14.72 6.13 15.85
CA LEU A 93 -14.71 4.70 15.55
C LEU A 93 -13.69 3.98 16.42
N ASP A 94 -14.08 2.85 16.97
CA ASP A 94 -13.18 1.96 17.70
C ASP A 94 -12.23 1.28 16.70
N THR A 95 -10.94 1.40 16.95
CA THR A 95 -9.86 0.82 16.14
C THR A 95 -8.94 -0.07 16.96
N SER A 96 -9.38 -0.48 18.15
CA SER A 96 -8.56 -1.24 19.09
C SER A 96 -8.12 -2.60 18.55
N ASP A 97 -8.91 -3.17 17.62
CA ASP A 97 -8.68 -4.48 17.00
C ASP A 97 -8.12 -4.40 15.56
N VAL A 98 -7.90 -3.19 15.04
CA VAL A 98 -7.45 -3.02 13.65
C VAL A 98 -5.99 -3.44 13.48
N VAL A 99 -5.13 -3.08 14.44
CA VAL A 99 -3.71 -3.40 14.38
C VAL A 99 -3.40 -4.57 15.30
N PRO A 100 -2.92 -5.72 14.76
CA PRO A 100 -2.55 -6.86 15.58
C PRO A 100 -1.47 -6.52 16.62
N ASP A 101 -1.53 -7.10 17.81
CA ASP A 101 -0.63 -6.81 18.93
C ASP A 101 0.86 -7.04 18.63
N HIS A 102 1.16 -7.90 17.67
CA HIS A 102 2.53 -8.23 17.28
C HIS A 102 3.11 -7.27 16.21
N TRP A 103 2.32 -6.31 15.73
CA TRP A 103 2.81 -5.25 14.83
C TRP A 103 3.29 -4.05 15.63
N GLU A 104 4.32 -3.39 15.12
CA GLU A 104 4.79 -2.14 15.73
C GLU A 104 3.93 -0.97 15.28
N ILE A 105 3.61 -0.08 16.21
CA ILE A 105 2.79 1.10 15.94
C ILE A 105 3.65 2.35 16.03
N ILE A 106 3.59 3.19 14.98
CA ILE A 106 4.11 4.55 15.00
C ILE A 106 2.93 5.51 15.16
N ASP A 107 2.94 6.26 16.28
CA ASP A 107 1.93 7.29 16.55
C ASP A 107 2.40 8.63 16.00
N TRP A 108 1.78 9.07 14.91
CA TRP A 108 2.09 10.35 14.25
C TRP A 108 1.20 11.51 14.70
N SER A 109 0.29 11.27 15.65
CA SER A 109 -0.59 12.31 16.22
C SER A 109 0.11 13.18 17.27
N LYS A 110 1.34 12.83 17.60
CA LYS A 110 2.13 13.52 18.63
C LYS A 110 3.08 14.54 18.07
#